data_973712ab2d30b0db0697295ae7f9dc6d
#
_entry.id   973712ab2d30b0db0697295ae7f9dc6d
#
_cell.length_a   1.000
_cell.length_b   1.000
_cell.length_c   1.000
_cell.angle_alpha   90.00
_cell.angle_beta   90.00
_cell.angle_gamma   90.00
#
_symmetry.space_group_name_H-M   'P 1'
#
loop_
_entity.id
_entity.type
_entity.pdbx_description
1 polymer ?
#
loop_
_entity_poly.entity_id
_entity_poly.type
_entity_poly.pdbx_seq_one_letter_code
_entity_poly.pdbx_strand_id
1 'polypeptide(L)'
;MKDIYNDNTYLNNNPAWHTEDAHFKADHIIKLLEKNSITCQTISEIGCGSGDILVHLERKLHHVTNFFGYDISKDAIHIAKKKETDKIRFDIKDISSKNENCFYDLLLVIDVIEHIDNYFEFLAGIVSKSKYTVFHIPLDMCVWTLFREQMLIESKERVGHIHNFTEDFIKNILSDYGFEIIDQVYTPPVFETASLKQKIVNMIRKVIFRINKKFCTKTLGGYSILLLTKNNAQ
;
A
#
# COMPACT_ATOMS: atom_id res chain seq x y z
N MET A 1 13.26 3.39 17.56
CA MET A 1 13.58 3.73 16.14
C MET A 1 13.56 5.25 15.97
N LYS A 2 14.35 5.85 15.04
CA LYS A 2 14.16 7.28 14.72
C LYS A 2 12.75 7.41 14.12
N ASP A 3 11.96 8.31 14.66
CA ASP A 3 10.61 8.60 14.16
C ASP A 3 10.72 9.52 12.94
N ILE A 4 11.11 8.93 11.81
CA ILE A 4 11.35 9.64 10.54
C ILE A 4 10.11 10.39 10.02
N TYR A 5 8.92 10.04 10.52
CA TYR A 5 7.65 10.65 10.10
C TYR A 5 7.33 11.94 10.88
N ASN A 6 7.92 12.13 12.08
CA ASN A 6 7.70 13.30 12.91
C ASN A 6 8.90 14.26 12.98
N ASP A 7 10.08 13.88 12.42
CA ASP A 7 11.29 14.70 12.42
C ASP A 7 11.59 15.39 11.07
N ASN A 8 10.64 15.44 10.16
CA ASN A 8 10.74 15.92 8.78
C ASN A 8 11.70 15.13 7.87
N THR A 9 12.33 14.06 8.34
CA THR A 9 13.26 13.27 7.52
C THR A 9 12.52 12.64 6.32
N TYR A 10 11.35 12.07 6.56
CA TYR A 10 10.55 11.47 5.49
C TYR A 10 10.08 12.51 4.47
N LEU A 11 9.58 13.66 4.92
CA LEU A 11 9.15 14.75 4.05
C LEU A 11 10.30 15.29 3.19
N ASN A 12 11.49 15.45 3.77
CA ASN A 12 12.67 15.91 3.04
C ASN A 12 13.12 14.92 1.96
N ASN A 13 13.00 13.62 2.23
CA ASN A 13 13.35 12.56 1.29
C ASN A 13 12.26 12.30 0.24
N ASN A 14 11.00 12.60 0.57
CA ASN A 14 9.82 12.33 -0.26
C ASN A 14 8.89 13.55 -0.28
N PRO A 15 9.32 14.69 -0.85
CA PRO A 15 8.57 15.95 -0.77
C PRO A 15 7.19 15.90 -1.45
N ALA A 16 7.01 15.01 -2.39
CA ALA A 16 5.72 14.81 -3.09
C ALA A 16 4.80 13.78 -2.40
N TRP A 17 5.19 13.16 -1.27
CA TRP A 17 4.38 12.13 -0.59
C TRP A 17 3.82 11.06 -1.55
N HIS A 18 4.60 10.68 -2.57
CA HIS A 18 4.21 9.70 -3.60
C HIS A 18 2.90 10.06 -4.37
N THR A 19 2.56 11.36 -4.45
CA THR A 19 1.37 11.83 -5.20
C THR A 19 1.37 11.38 -6.66
N GLU A 20 2.56 11.22 -7.23
CA GLU A 20 2.79 10.84 -8.64
C GLU A 20 2.23 9.44 -8.96
N ASP A 21 2.27 8.53 -8.00
CA ASP A 21 1.79 7.14 -8.15
C ASP A 21 0.32 6.95 -7.74
N ALA A 22 -0.28 7.93 -7.08
CA ALA A 22 -1.60 7.78 -6.46
C ALA A 22 -2.68 7.43 -7.47
N HIS A 23 -2.70 8.09 -8.64
CA HIS A 23 -3.68 7.81 -9.70
C HIS A 23 -3.50 6.39 -10.26
N PHE A 24 -2.25 5.94 -10.44
CA PHE A 24 -1.94 4.60 -10.92
C PHE A 24 -2.42 3.53 -9.93
N LYS A 25 -2.16 3.70 -8.63
CA LYS A 25 -2.63 2.80 -7.57
C LYS A 25 -4.16 2.79 -7.50
N ALA A 26 -4.80 3.97 -7.51
CA ALA A 26 -6.26 4.10 -7.50
C ALA A 26 -6.91 3.38 -8.69
N ASP A 27 -6.36 3.49 -9.90
CA ASP A 27 -6.87 2.79 -11.09
C ASP A 27 -6.77 1.27 -10.97
N HIS A 28 -5.71 0.75 -10.36
CA HIS A 28 -5.57 -0.68 -10.11
C HIS A 28 -6.56 -1.17 -9.04
N ILE A 29 -6.79 -0.38 -7.99
CA ILE A 29 -7.80 -0.67 -6.97
C ILE A 29 -9.20 -0.74 -7.62
N ILE A 30 -9.59 0.26 -8.42
CA ILE A 30 -10.88 0.28 -9.10
C ILE A 30 -11.07 -0.96 -9.97
N LYS A 31 -10.10 -1.27 -10.84
CA LYS A 31 -10.14 -2.46 -11.70
C LYS A 31 -10.26 -3.76 -10.91
N LEU A 32 -9.60 -3.83 -9.76
CA LEU A 32 -9.65 -5.00 -8.89
C LEU A 32 -11.03 -5.17 -8.27
N LEU A 33 -11.66 -4.08 -7.80
CA LEU A 33 -13.02 -4.07 -7.27
C LEU A 33 -14.05 -4.44 -8.35
N GLU A 34 -13.97 -3.81 -9.52
CA GLU A 34 -14.86 -4.07 -10.66
C GLU A 34 -14.79 -5.55 -11.12
N LYS A 35 -13.57 -6.08 -11.27
CA LYS A 35 -13.32 -7.48 -11.67
C LYS A 35 -14.00 -8.46 -10.72
N ASN A 36 -14.04 -8.14 -9.43
CA ASN A 36 -14.61 -9.00 -8.38
C ASN A 36 -16.04 -8.61 -7.99
N SER A 37 -16.68 -7.68 -8.72
CA SER A 37 -18.04 -7.21 -8.47
C SER A 37 -18.25 -6.72 -7.02
N ILE A 38 -17.22 -6.09 -6.44
CA ILE A 38 -17.28 -5.52 -5.10
C ILE A 38 -17.78 -4.10 -5.17
N THR A 39 -18.88 -3.85 -4.47
CA THR A 39 -19.45 -2.52 -4.24
C THR A 39 -19.31 -2.15 -2.78
N CYS A 40 -18.93 -0.91 -2.50
CA CYS A 40 -18.77 -0.36 -1.16
C CYS A 40 -19.41 1.03 -1.08
N GLN A 41 -19.97 1.35 0.08
CA GLN A 41 -20.51 2.68 0.40
C GLN A 41 -19.49 3.51 1.18
N THR A 42 -18.63 2.83 1.95
CA THR A 42 -17.61 3.47 2.78
C THR A 42 -16.23 2.89 2.46
N ILE A 43 -15.27 3.79 2.20
CA ILE A 43 -13.86 3.43 1.97
C ILE A 43 -13.00 4.16 2.99
N SER A 44 -12.10 3.43 3.65
CA SER A 44 -11.10 4.03 4.53
C SER A 44 -9.70 3.68 4.06
N GLU A 45 -8.72 4.56 4.29
CA GLU A 45 -7.30 4.35 4.03
C GLU A 45 -6.49 4.60 5.28
N ILE A 46 -5.66 3.63 5.68
CA ILE A 46 -4.65 3.77 6.73
C ILE A 46 -3.33 4.14 6.06
N GLY A 47 -2.61 5.11 6.66
CA GLY A 47 -1.40 5.64 6.05
C GLY A 47 -1.70 6.43 4.78
N CYS A 48 -2.76 7.25 4.81
CA CYS A 48 -3.26 7.94 3.61
C CYS A 48 -2.30 9.02 3.07
N GLY A 49 -1.24 9.36 3.80
CA GLY A 49 -0.29 10.40 3.41
C GLY A 49 -1.01 11.71 3.07
N SER A 50 -0.74 12.24 1.88
CA SER A 50 -1.38 13.46 1.36
C SER A 50 -2.81 13.27 0.83
N GLY A 51 -3.40 12.05 0.92
CA GLY A 51 -4.79 11.77 0.59
C GLY A 51 -5.13 11.61 -0.90
N ASP A 52 -4.13 11.55 -1.77
CA ASP A 52 -4.36 11.60 -3.22
C ASP A 52 -5.07 10.35 -3.76
N ILE A 53 -4.85 9.17 -3.17
CA ILE A 53 -5.57 7.95 -3.58
C ILE A 53 -7.07 8.12 -3.36
N LEU A 54 -7.50 8.56 -2.18
CA LEU A 54 -8.92 8.79 -1.88
C LEU A 54 -9.54 9.85 -2.80
N VAL A 55 -8.81 10.92 -3.10
CA VAL A 55 -9.27 11.95 -4.04
C VAL A 55 -9.48 11.38 -5.45
N HIS A 56 -8.59 10.50 -5.91
CA HIS A 56 -8.76 9.83 -7.21
C HIS A 56 -9.92 8.84 -7.21
N LEU A 57 -10.11 8.10 -6.12
CA LEU A 57 -11.22 7.16 -5.96
C LEU A 57 -12.57 7.88 -5.94
N GLU A 58 -12.70 8.99 -5.21
CA GLU A 58 -13.94 9.79 -5.16
C GLU A 58 -14.39 10.24 -6.56
N ARG A 59 -13.45 10.70 -7.38
CA ARG A 59 -13.72 11.15 -8.74
C ARG A 59 -14.25 10.07 -9.67
N LYS A 60 -14.01 8.81 -9.36
CA LYS A 60 -14.38 7.66 -10.22
C LYS A 60 -15.46 6.78 -9.63
N LEU A 61 -15.54 6.66 -8.31
CA LEU A 61 -16.49 5.82 -7.59
C LEU A 61 -17.65 6.65 -7.05
N HIS A 62 -18.50 7.19 -7.95
CA HIS A 62 -19.59 8.10 -7.59
C HIS A 62 -20.63 7.48 -6.65
N HIS A 63 -20.74 6.16 -6.62
CA HIS A 63 -21.64 5.41 -5.74
C HIS A 63 -21.17 5.32 -4.29
N VAL A 64 -19.89 5.58 -4.03
CA VAL A 64 -19.34 5.63 -2.67
C VAL A 64 -19.80 6.91 -1.99
N THR A 65 -20.29 6.77 -0.77
CA THR A 65 -20.87 7.90 0.00
C THR A 65 -19.83 8.62 0.84
N ASN A 66 -18.90 7.88 1.44
CA ASN A 66 -17.91 8.46 2.34
C ASN A 66 -16.53 7.82 2.16
N PHE A 67 -15.51 8.68 2.26
CA PHE A 67 -14.10 8.31 2.26
C PHE A 67 -13.44 8.87 3.53
N PHE A 68 -12.61 8.04 4.17
CA PHE A 68 -11.91 8.40 5.39
C PHE A 68 -10.42 8.09 5.25
N GLY A 69 -9.58 9.11 5.37
CA GLY A 69 -8.13 8.95 5.36
C GLY A 69 -7.55 9.15 6.75
N TYR A 70 -6.73 8.20 7.19
CA TYR A 70 -6.06 8.24 8.49
C TYR A 70 -4.55 8.12 8.32
N ASP A 71 -3.84 8.98 9.02
CA ASP A 71 -2.38 8.93 9.08
C ASP A 71 -1.91 9.37 10.47
N ILE A 72 -0.77 8.90 10.91
CA ILE A 72 -0.14 9.32 12.16
C ILE A 72 0.67 10.61 12.01
N SER A 73 1.07 10.95 10.77
CA SER A 73 1.83 12.15 10.44
C SER A 73 0.95 13.39 10.40
N LYS A 74 1.27 14.36 11.25
CA LYS A 74 0.59 15.66 11.28
C LYS A 74 0.77 16.44 9.98
N ASP A 75 1.95 16.35 9.39
CA ASP A 75 2.28 17.08 8.16
C ASP A 75 1.52 16.51 6.96
N ALA A 76 1.45 15.19 6.85
CA ALA A 76 0.65 14.52 5.84
C ALA A 76 -0.82 14.93 5.92
N ILE A 77 -1.42 14.84 7.11
CA ILE A 77 -2.82 15.21 7.33
C ILE A 77 -3.05 16.71 7.10
N HIS A 78 -2.10 17.57 7.44
CA HIS A 78 -2.23 19.00 7.12
C HIS A 78 -2.35 19.24 5.61
N ILE A 79 -1.63 18.48 4.78
CA ILE A 79 -1.73 18.54 3.32
C ILE A 79 -3.06 17.94 2.85
N ALA A 80 -3.42 16.74 3.37
CA ALA A 80 -4.63 16.03 3.00
C ALA A 80 -5.90 16.82 3.31
N LYS A 81 -5.98 17.50 4.45
CA LYS A 81 -7.15 18.32 4.84
C LYS A 81 -7.50 19.43 3.86
N LYS A 82 -6.54 19.91 3.06
CA LYS A 82 -6.82 20.88 1.99
C LYS A 82 -7.60 20.28 0.81
N LYS A 83 -7.72 18.96 0.78
CA LYS A 83 -8.41 18.18 -0.27
C LYS A 83 -9.72 17.57 0.22
N GLU A 84 -10.17 17.90 1.45
CA GLU A 84 -11.47 17.45 1.96
C GLU A 84 -12.61 17.95 1.07
N THR A 85 -13.62 17.11 0.93
CA THR A 85 -14.86 17.40 0.20
C THR A 85 -16.07 17.09 1.09
N ASP A 86 -17.27 17.16 0.56
CA ASP A 86 -18.46 16.70 1.30
C ASP A 86 -18.40 15.20 1.63
N LYS A 87 -17.63 14.42 0.83
CA LYS A 87 -17.49 12.97 0.98
C LYS A 87 -16.18 12.53 1.61
N ILE A 88 -15.11 13.31 1.52
CA ILE A 88 -13.77 12.94 2.03
C ILE A 88 -13.48 13.64 3.34
N ARG A 89 -12.98 12.89 4.32
CA ARG A 89 -12.45 13.41 5.60
C ARG A 89 -11.09 12.82 5.90
N PHE A 90 -10.22 13.63 6.49
CA PHE A 90 -8.88 13.21 6.90
C PHE A 90 -8.65 13.51 8.38
N ASP A 91 -8.07 12.57 9.13
CA ASP A 91 -7.78 12.77 10.54
C ASP A 91 -6.47 12.12 10.97
N ILE A 92 -5.84 12.72 12.02
CA ILE A 92 -4.64 12.17 12.66
C ILE A 92 -5.11 11.08 13.61
N LYS A 93 -4.96 9.81 13.17
CA LYS A 93 -5.49 8.71 13.94
C LYS A 93 -4.84 7.38 13.56
N ASP A 94 -4.56 6.56 14.57
CA ASP A 94 -4.25 5.15 14.39
C ASP A 94 -5.50 4.29 14.64
N ILE A 95 -6.17 3.89 13.57
CA ILE A 95 -7.37 3.06 13.67
C ILE A 95 -7.07 1.57 13.86
N SER A 96 -5.80 1.14 13.83
CA SER A 96 -5.40 -0.24 14.15
C SER A 96 -5.55 -0.54 15.66
N SER A 97 -5.62 0.50 16.48
CA SER A 97 -5.84 0.36 17.92
C SER A 97 -7.14 -0.38 18.22
N LYS A 98 -7.09 -1.31 19.20
CA LYS A 98 -8.25 -2.08 19.67
C LYS A 98 -9.37 -1.20 20.26
N ASN A 99 -9.02 -0.02 20.77
CA ASN A 99 -9.99 0.91 21.37
C ASN A 99 -10.83 1.67 20.32
N GLU A 100 -10.43 1.60 19.04
CA GLU A 100 -11.16 2.26 17.98
C GLU A 100 -12.32 1.38 17.50
N ASN A 101 -13.53 1.88 17.68
CA ASN A 101 -14.73 1.20 17.21
C ASN A 101 -15.19 1.82 15.86
N CYS A 102 -14.62 1.33 14.77
CA CYS A 102 -14.97 1.74 13.40
C CYS A 102 -15.11 0.51 12.51
N PHE A 103 -15.96 0.63 11.50
CA PHE A 103 -16.15 -0.42 10.50
C PHE A 103 -16.44 0.19 9.13
N TYR A 104 -15.79 -0.32 8.09
CA TYR A 104 -15.88 0.14 6.72
C TYR A 104 -16.20 -1.01 5.76
N ASP A 105 -16.79 -0.70 4.61
CA ASP A 105 -16.95 -1.73 3.59
C ASP A 105 -15.61 -2.15 3.00
N LEU A 106 -14.72 -1.17 2.79
CA LEU A 106 -13.38 -1.37 2.24
C LEU A 106 -12.33 -0.60 3.04
N LEU A 107 -11.27 -1.28 3.42
CA LEU A 107 -10.06 -0.70 4.01
C LEU A 107 -8.91 -0.78 3.00
N LEU A 108 -8.20 0.32 2.82
CA LEU A 108 -6.99 0.40 2.02
C LEU A 108 -5.77 0.47 2.94
N VAL A 109 -4.78 -0.37 2.65
CA VAL A 109 -3.48 -0.43 3.33
C VAL A 109 -2.41 -0.44 2.23
N ILE A 110 -2.01 0.74 1.81
CA ILE A 110 -1.21 0.93 0.60
C ILE A 110 0.19 1.38 0.98
N ASP A 111 1.17 0.49 0.81
CA ASP A 111 2.58 0.73 1.18
C ASP A 111 2.73 1.17 2.65
N VAL A 112 2.17 0.38 3.56
CA VAL A 112 2.14 0.67 5.01
C VAL A 112 2.83 -0.43 5.82
N ILE A 113 2.56 -1.70 5.54
CA ILE A 113 3.01 -2.84 6.37
C ILE A 113 4.54 -2.88 6.49
N GLU A 114 5.25 -2.55 5.43
CA GLU A 114 6.71 -2.53 5.38
C GLU A 114 7.35 -1.51 6.31
N HIS A 115 6.57 -0.55 6.81
CA HIS A 115 7.01 0.53 7.69
C HIS A 115 6.66 0.30 9.16
N ILE A 116 5.80 -0.67 9.49
CA ILE A 116 5.26 -0.87 10.83
C ILE A 116 6.14 -1.82 11.64
N ASP A 117 6.66 -1.38 12.79
CA ASP A 117 7.52 -2.18 13.66
C ASP A 117 6.90 -3.53 14.02
N ASN A 118 5.67 -3.51 14.53
CA ASN A 118 4.90 -4.70 14.90
C ASN A 118 3.69 -4.86 13.96
N TYR A 119 3.95 -5.23 12.71
CA TYR A 119 2.87 -5.43 11.75
C TYR A 119 1.94 -6.60 12.10
N PHE A 120 2.35 -7.53 12.94
CA PHE A 120 1.47 -8.59 13.45
C PHE A 120 0.34 -8.03 14.33
N GLU A 121 0.67 -7.13 15.25
CA GLU A 121 -0.34 -6.45 16.07
C GLU A 121 -1.22 -5.53 15.23
N PHE A 122 -0.64 -4.84 14.26
CA PHE A 122 -1.37 -4.03 13.29
C PHE A 122 -2.40 -4.88 12.53
N LEU A 123 -2.02 -6.02 11.95
CA LEU A 123 -2.93 -6.91 11.22
C LEU A 123 -4.07 -7.41 12.12
N ALA A 124 -3.74 -7.86 13.35
CA ALA A 124 -4.74 -8.27 14.33
C ALA A 124 -5.70 -7.13 14.71
N GLY A 125 -5.22 -5.88 14.71
CA GLY A 125 -6.03 -4.70 14.99
C GLY A 125 -6.99 -4.31 13.89
N ILE A 126 -6.61 -4.51 12.62
CA ILE A 126 -7.40 -4.04 11.48
C ILE A 126 -8.35 -5.08 10.88
N VAL A 127 -8.16 -6.38 11.14
CA VAL A 127 -8.98 -7.44 10.53
C VAL A 127 -10.47 -7.29 10.79
N SER A 128 -10.85 -6.74 11.93
CA SER A 128 -12.25 -6.50 12.33
C SER A 128 -12.79 -5.13 11.91
N LYS A 129 -11.99 -4.29 11.24
CA LYS A 129 -12.35 -2.91 10.91
C LYS A 129 -13.05 -2.75 9.55
N SER A 130 -13.06 -3.79 8.73
CA SER A 130 -13.71 -3.74 7.43
C SER A 130 -14.20 -5.10 6.94
N LYS A 131 -15.10 -5.07 5.96
CA LYS A 131 -15.57 -6.28 5.27
C LYS A 131 -14.52 -6.79 4.28
N TYR A 132 -13.90 -5.88 3.55
CA TYR A 132 -12.83 -6.15 2.60
C TYR A 132 -11.62 -5.28 2.91
N THR A 133 -10.42 -5.79 2.61
CA THR A 133 -9.19 -5.00 2.65
C THR A 133 -8.44 -5.14 1.34
N VAL A 134 -7.90 -4.03 0.84
CA VAL A 134 -6.94 -4.02 -0.25
C VAL A 134 -5.58 -3.65 0.31
N PHE A 135 -4.63 -4.56 0.18
CA PHE A 135 -3.23 -4.32 0.51
C PHE A 135 -2.44 -4.05 -0.76
N HIS A 136 -1.57 -3.05 -0.74
CA HIS A 136 -0.49 -2.90 -1.73
C HIS A 136 0.84 -3.04 -1.00
N ILE A 137 1.67 -3.98 -1.44
CA ILE A 137 2.88 -4.38 -0.70
C ILE A 137 4.04 -4.56 -1.68
N PRO A 138 5.18 -3.89 -1.47
CA PRO A 138 6.37 -4.10 -2.28
C PRO A 138 6.96 -5.49 -2.04
N LEU A 139 7.36 -6.17 -3.13
CA LEU A 139 8.03 -7.46 -3.09
C LEU A 139 9.54 -7.27 -3.18
N ASP A 140 10.13 -6.66 -2.16
CA ASP A 140 11.53 -6.25 -2.16
C ASP A 140 12.49 -7.41 -1.88
N MET A 141 12.01 -8.50 -1.26
CA MET A 141 12.82 -9.69 -1.01
C MET A 141 12.84 -10.60 -2.24
N CYS A 142 13.93 -10.54 -2.98
CA CYS A 142 14.16 -11.39 -4.16
C CYS A 142 15.64 -11.80 -4.27
N VAL A 143 15.97 -12.73 -5.14
CA VAL A 143 17.36 -13.18 -5.34
C VAL A 143 18.29 -12.00 -5.69
N TRP A 144 17.83 -11.08 -6.53
CA TRP A 144 18.60 -9.91 -6.95
C TRP A 144 18.95 -8.98 -5.77
N THR A 145 18.02 -8.73 -4.85
CA THR A 145 18.26 -7.89 -3.68
C THR A 145 19.11 -8.60 -2.63
N LEU A 146 18.98 -9.93 -2.46
CA LEU A 146 19.83 -10.71 -1.55
C LEU A 146 21.31 -10.68 -1.95
N PHE A 147 21.63 -10.67 -3.24
CA PHE A 147 23.01 -10.47 -3.72
C PHE A 147 23.48 -9.00 -3.69
N ARG A 148 22.57 -8.09 -3.35
CA ARG A 148 22.81 -6.64 -3.30
C ARG A 148 22.15 -6.04 -2.07
N GLU A 149 22.48 -6.55 -0.90
CA GLU A 149 21.91 -6.14 0.39
C GLU A 149 21.92 -4.62 0.58
N GLN A 150 22.90 -3.92 -0.01
CA GLN A 150 22.95 -2.47 0.01
C GLN A 150 21.66 -1.81 -0.51
N MET A 151 20.96 -2.44 -1.47
CA MET A 151 19.69 -1.92 -1.98
C MET A 151 18.59 -1.93 -0.90
N LEU A 152 18.56 -2.96 -0.03
CA LEU A 152 17.62 -3.06 1.08
C LEU A 152 17.96 -2.03 2.17
N ILE A 153 19.26 -1.83 2.44
CA ILE A 153 19.73 -0.81 3.39
C ILE A 153 19.35 0.59 2.90
N GLU A 154 19.60 0.90 1.63
CA GLU A 154 19.24 2.17 1.00
C GLU A 154 17.70 2.39 1.00
N SER A 155 16.90 1.34 0.77
CA SER A 155 15.44 1.41 0.86
C SER A 155 15.01 1.76 2.28
N LYS A 156 15.58 1.11 3.29
CA LYS A 156 15.33 1.43 4.70
C LYS A 156 15.67 2.89 5.04
N GLU A 157 16.84 3.37 4.59
CA GLU A 157 17.29 4.73 4.89
C GLU A 157 16.49 5.80 4.16
N ARG A 158 16.10 5.54 2.91
CA ARG A 158 15.42 6.53 2.05
C ARG A 158 13.93 6.60 2.28
N VAL A 159 13.26 5.45 2.32
CA VAL A 159 11.79 5.37 2.40
C VAL A 159 11.28 4.70 3.67
N GLY A 160 12.14 4.12 4.50
CA GLY A 160 11.76 3.52 5.78
C GLY A 160 11.25 2.08 5.70
N HIS A 161 11.57 1.32 4.66
CA HIS A 161 11.21 -0.11 4.58
C HIS A 161 12.02 -0.91 5.60
N ILE A 162 11.41 -1.24 6.72
CA ILE A 162 12.04 -2.06 7.77
C ILE A 162 11.73 -3.54 7.60
N HIS A 163 10.69 -3.84 6.83
CA HIS A 163 10.31 -5.20 6.46
C HIS A 163 10.35 -5.37 4.94
N ASN A 164 10.82 -6.54 4.51
CA ASN A 164 10.88 -6.91 3.10
C ASN A 164 10.14 -8.22 2.90
N PHE A 165 9.27 -8.30 1.90
CA PHE A 165 8.39 -9.43 1.71
C PHE A 165 8.64 -10.16 0.40
N THR A 166 8.38 -11.49 0.42
CA THR A 166 8.08 -12.26 -0.78
C THR A 166 6.56 -12.47 -0.87
N GLU A 167 6.05 -12.70 -2.08
CA GLU A 167 4.62 -12.92 -2.30
C GLU A 167 4.04 -14.04 -1.42
N ASP A 168 4.63 -15.23 -1.44
CA ASP A 168 4.08 -16.39 -0.73
C ASP A 168 4.10 -16.18 0.79
N PHE A 169 5.16 -15.51 1.30
CA PHE A 169 5.32 -15.28 2.72
C PHE A 169 4.27 -14.30 3.24
N ILE A 170 4.09 -13.15 2.57
CA ILE A 170 3.10 -12.17 3.03
C ILE A 170 1.66 -12.70 2.90
N LYS A 171 1.35 -13.47 1.85
CA LYS A 171 0.03 -14.11 1.72
C LYS A 171 -0.26 -15.10 2.86
N ASN A 172 0.73 -15.89 3.25
CA ASN A 172 0.57 -16.80 4.38
C ASN A 172 0.31 -16.03 5.68
N ILE A 173 1.09 -14.98 5.96
CA ILE A 173 0.86 -14.12 7.12
C ILE A 173 -0.55 -13.53 7.10
N LEU A 174 -0.99 -12.93 5.99
CA LEU A 174 -2.34 -12.34 5.90
C LEU A 174 -3.42 -13.39 6.17
N SER A 175 -3.28 -14.60 5.63
CA SER A 175 -4.21 -15.71 5.89
C SER A 175 -4.24 -16.11 7.35
N ASP A 176 -3.10 -16.17 8.04
CA ASP A 176 -3.01 -16.51 9.47
C ASP A 176 -3.72 -15.48 10.36
N TYR A 177 -3.81 -14.23 9.88
CA TYR A 177 -4.50 -13.13 10.57
C TYR A 177 -5.96 -12.91 10.12
N GLY A 178 -6.54 -13.85 9.36
CA GLY A 178 -7.96 -13.81 8.99
C GLY A 178 -8.28 -13.04 7.72
N PHE A 179 -7.27 -12.70 6.90
CA PHE A 179 -7.48 -12.09 5.59
C PHE A 179 -7.53 -13.15 4.50
N GLU A 180 -8.74 -13.55 4.09
CA GLU A 180 -8.95 -14.49 2.99
C GLU A 180 -8.68 -13.81 1.65
N ILE A 181 -7.65 -14.25 0.93
CA ILE A 181 -7.27 -13.63 -0.36
C ILE A 181 -8.27 -14.04 -1.44
N ILE A 182 -8.97 -13.05 -2.01
CA ILE A 182 -9.95 -13.23 -3.10
C ILE A 182 -9.26 -13.14 -4.46
N ASP A 183 -8.43 -12.10 -4.65
CA ASP A 183 -7.79 -11.81 -5.94
C ASP A 183 -6.49 -11.03 -5.75
N GLN A 184 -5.66 -11.01 -6.80
CA GLN A 184 -4.39 -10.30 -6.78
C GLN A 184 -4.02 -9.73 -8.14
N VAL A 185 -3.29 -8.63 -8.10
CA VAL A 185 -2.69 -7.99 -9.28
C VAL A 185 -1.28 -7.54 -8.93
N TYR A 186 -0.31 -7.81 -9.81
CA TYR A 186 1.02 -7.23 -9.68
C TYR A 186 1.04 -5.84 -10.29
N THR A 187 1.66 -4.92 -9.60
CA THR A 187 1.91 -3.56 -10.07
C THR A 187 3.39 -3.42 -10.44
N PRO A 188 3.70 -2.94 -11.67
CA PRO A 188 5.08 -2.69 -12.06
C PRO A 188 5.65 -1.50 -11.30
N PRO A 189 6.98 -1.43 -11.15
CA PRO A 189 7.62 -0.27 -10.56
C PRO A 189 7.39 0.97 -11.45
N VAL A 190 7.05 2.10 -10.84
CA VAL A 190 6.96 3.39 -11.52
C VAL A 190 8.32 4.08 -11.39
N PHE A 191 8.99 4.32 -12.52
CA PHE A 191 10.27 5.01 -12.57
C PHE A 191 10.14 6.23 -13.47
N GLU A 192 10.05 7.40 -12.91
CA GLU A 192 10.01 8.65 -13.69
C GLU A 192 11.34 8.97 -14.35
N THR A 193 12.45 8.68 -13.67
CA THR A 193 13.82 9.00 -14.13
C THR A 193 14.72 7.76 -14.14
N ALA A 194 14.40 6.77 -14.98
CA ALA A 194 15.22 5.57 -15.06
C ALA A 194 16.50 5.80 -15.88
N SER A 195 17.65 5.48 -15.32
CA SER A 195 18.93 5.42 -16.05
C SER A 195 18.87 4.39 -17.19
N LEU A 196 19.78 4.48 -18.16
CA LEU A 196 19.84 3.52 -19.28
C LEU A 196 19.97 2.07 -18.79
N LYS A 197 20.78 1.84 -17.75
CA LYS A 197 20.93 0.52 -17.10
C LYS A 197 19.62 0.02 -16.50
N GLN A 198 18.87 0.89 -15.79
CA GLN A 198 17.55 0.56 -15.25
C GLN A 198 16.53 0.25 -16.35
N LYS A 199 16.54 0.98 -17.47
CA LYS A 199 15.66 0.71 -18.62
C LYS A 199 15.92 -0.68 -19.21
N ILE A 200 17.18 -1.09 -19.36
CA ILE A 200 17.55 -2.44 -19.84
C ILE A 200 17.06 -3.52 -18.86
N VAL A 201 17.34 -3.36 -17.57
CA VAL A 201 16.88 -4.31 -16.53
C VAL A 201 15.36 -4.41 -16.53
N ASN A 202 14.65 -3.29 -16.65
CA ASN A 202 13.19 -3.27 -16.70
C ASN A 202 12.63 -3.93 -17.97
N MET A 203 13.32 -3.82 -19.10
CA MET A 203 12.94 -4.53 -20.32
C MET A 203 13.06 -6.05 -20.13
N ILE A 204 14.16 -6.53 -19.54
CA ILE A 204 14.37 -7.94 -19.21
C ILE A 204 13.28 -8.41 -18.22
N ARG A 205 13.02 -7.65 -17.17
CA ARG A 205 11.93 -7.94 -16.21
C ARG A 205 10.58 -8.11 -16.89
N LYS A 206 10.21 -7.17 -17.79
CA LYS A 206 8.94 -7.23 -18.53
C LYS A 206 8.82 -8.52 -19.38
N VAL A 207 9.89 -8.96 -20.02
CA VAL A 207 9.89 -10.19 -20.82
C VAL A 207 9.70 -11.40 -19.91
N ILE A 208 10.53 -11.53 -18.87
CA ILE A 208 10.45 -12.65 -17.93
C ILE A 208 9.11 -12.69 -17.21
N PHE A 209 8.58 -11.53 -16.82
CA PHE A 209 7.28 -11.40 -16.15
C PHE A 209 6.12 -11.89 -17.03
N ARG A 210 6.19 -11.67 -18.35
CA ARG A 210 5.18 -12.20 -19.28
C ARG A 210 5.21 -13.73 -19.38
N ILE A 211 6.39 -14.34 -19.22
CA ILE A 211 6.58 -15.79 -19.28
C ILE A 211 6.19 -16.43 -17.95
N ASN A 212 6.72 -15.91 -16.85
CA ASN A 212 6.44 -16.42 -15.50
C ASN A 212 6.54 -15.30 -14.47
N LYS A 213 5.38 -14.80 -14.04
CA LYS A 213 5.26 -13.70 -13.08
C LYS A 213 5.96 -14.02 -11.75
N LYS A 214 5.66 -15.20 -11.19
CA LYS A 214 6.19 -15.65 -9.89
C LYS A 214 7.71 -15.86 -9.92
N PHE A 215 8.24 -16.40 -11.00
CA PHE A 215 9.68 -16.52 -11.18
C PHE A 215 10.33 -15.14 -11.25
N CYS A 216 9.76 -14.20 -12.01
CA CYS A 216 10.30 -12.85 -12.15
C CYS A 216 10.33 -12.12 -10.79
N THR A 217 9.24 -12.13 -10.04
CA THR A 217 9.16 -11.47 -8.72
C THR A 217 10.14 -12.07 -7.71
N LYS A 218 10.33 -13.41 -7.72
CA LYS A 218 11.28 -14.09 -6.82
C LYS A 218 12.75 -13.86 -7.20
N THR A 219 13.05 -13.66 -8.47
CA THR A 219 14.45 -13.57 -8.93
C THR A 219 14.92 -12.14 -9.16
N LEU A 220 14.20 -11.37 -9.98
CA LEU A 220 14.58 -10.02 -10.39
C LEU A 220 13.90 -8.93 -9.57
N GLY A 221 12.78 -9.24 -8.90
CA GLY A 221 12.02 -8.29 -8.09
C GLY A 221 11.49 -7.09 -8.86
N GLY A 222 11.28 -6.00 -8.14
CA GLY A 222 10.87 -4.71 -8.70
C GLY A 222 9.37 -4.61 -9.02
N TYR A 223 8.56 -5.50 -8.50
CA TYR A 223 7.11 -5.45 -8.54
C TYR A 223 6.56 -5.33 -7.12
N SER A 224 5.42 -4.68 -7.00
CA SER A 224 4.57 -4.79 -5.81
C SER A 224 3.38 -5.69 -6.12
N ILE A 225 2.66 -6.09 -5.08
CA ILE A 225 1.44 -6.88 -5.19
C ILE A 225 0.27 -6.13 -4.59
N LEU A 226 -0.83 -6.05 -5.32
CA LEU A 226 -2.12 -5.59 -4.84
C LEU A 226 -2.96 -6.83 -4.52
N LEU A 227 -3.37 -6.97 -3.26
CA LEU A 227 -4.14 -8.10 -2.76
C LEU A 227 -5.51 -7.62 -2.31
N LEU A 228 -6.58 -8.21 -2.85
CA LEU A 228 -7.93 -8.03 -2.35
C LEU A 228 -8.26 -9.18 -1.41
N THR A 229 -8.67 -8.85 -0.19
CA THR A 229 -9.03 -9.83 0.83
C THR A 229 -10.45 -9.61 1.34
N LYS A 230 -11.08 -10.70 1.78
CA LYS A 230 -12.25 -10.68 2.64
C LYS A 230 -11.79 -10.92 4.06
N ASN A 231 -12.30 -10.12 4.98
CA ASN A 231 -11.88 -10.20 6.36
C ASN A 231 -12.80 -11.16 7.12
N ASN A 232 -12.19 -12.13 7.80
CA ASN A 232 -12.84 -13.10 8.67
C ASN A 232 -12.31 -12.85 10.08
N ALA A 233 -12.90 -11.86 10.80
CA ALA A 233 -12.58 -11.62 12.20
C ALA A 233 -12.97 -12.87 13.02
N GLN A 234 -12.01 -13.42 13.74
CA GLN A 234 -12.21 -14.55 14.66
C GLN A 234 -12.87 -14.11 15.96
#